data_0485b4f8db4f111a04caedd06879f26f
#
_entry.id   0485b4f8db4f111a04caedd06879f26f
#
_cell.length_a   1.000
_cell.length_b   1.000
_cell.length_c   1.000
_cell.angle_alpha   90.00
_cell.angle_beta   90.00
_cell.angle_gamma   90.00
#
_symmetry.space_group_name_H-M   'P 1'
#
loop_
_entity.id
_entity.type
_entity.pdbx_description
1 polymer ?
#
loop_
_entity_poly.entity_id
_entity_poly.type
_entity_poly.pdbx_seq_one_letter_code
_entity_poly.pdbx_strand_id
1 'polypeptide(L)'
;CYHNDNPQNIRNRADIGGGGLYDIGCYAIVAGRWFFEREPARVVATFDRDPVFGTDRVTSGLLDFDVGQLAFTVSTQAARYQRLQLVGTKGRLEVEIPFNAPPDVPCRYLIDDARSLDGAGIRTYAMPIADQYQLQAEAFARAIGSEQPDATWLDDAIANMRIIDALFASEKSGRFERP
;
A
#
# COMPACT_ATOMS: atom_id res chain seq x y z
N CYS A 1 7.04 -5.79 -1.84
CA CYS A 1 8.29 -5.90 -2.63
C CYS A 1 8.26 -7.13 -3.52
N TYR A 2 8.90 -7.07 -4.67
CA TYR A 2 9.19 -8.18 -5.58
C TYR A 2 10.41 -7.85 -6.44
N HIS A 3 10.93 -8.81 -7.22
CA HIS A 3 12.05 -8.59 -8.12
C HIS A 3 11.60 -8.70 -9.59
N ASN A 4 11.85 -7.65 -10.38
CA ASN A 4 11.61 -7.60 -11.81
C ASN A 4 12.64 -6.68 -12.48
N ASP A 5 13.56 -7.26 -13.24
CA ASP A 5 14.61 -6.58 -14.00
C ASP A 5 14.44 -6.71 -15.53
N ASN A 6 13.27 -7.17 -15.98
CA ASN A 6 12.98 -7.30 -17.42
C ASN A 6 12.74 -5.91 -18.06
N PRO A 7 13.59 -5.45 -18.99
CA PRO A 7 13.45 -4.14 -19.63
C PRO A 7 12.19 -3.97 -20.49
N GLN A 8 11.55 -5.09 -20.91
CA GLN A 8 10.31 -5.05 -21.67
C GLN A 8 9.06 -4.95 -20.79
N ASN A 9 9.21 -5.11 -19.48
CA ASN A 9 8.11 -4.97 -18.55
C ASN A 9 7.73 -3.49 -18.39
N ILE A 10 6.42 -3.18 -18.45
CA ILE A 10 5.91 -1.80 -18.32
C ILE A 10 6.34 -1.13 -17.01
N ARG A 11 6.58 -1.90 -15.95
CA ARG A 11 7.01 -1.40 -14.64
C ARG A 11 8.43 -0.84 -14.63
N ASN A 12 9.24 -1.21 -15.62
CA ASN A 12 10.61 -0.70 -15.81
C ASN A 12 10.69 0.40 -16.89
N ARG A 13 9.54 0.94 -17.32
CA ARG A 13 9.46 1.99 -18.33
C ARG A 13 9.00 3.31 -17.70
N ALA A 14 9.94 4.25 -17.52
CA ALA A 14 9.69 5.55 -16.90
C ALA A 14 8.75 6.42 -17.76
N ASP A 15 8.77 6.26 -19.09
CA ASP A 15 7.97 7.03 -20.04
C ASP A 15 6.45 6.77 -19.97
N ILE A 16 6.04 5.67 -19.33
CA ILE A 16 4.63 5.28 -19.20
C ILE A 16 4.20 5.07 -17.74
N GLY A 17 4.92 5.66 -16.78
CA GLY A 17 4.56 5.57 -15.36
C GLY A 17 5.01 4.28 -14.68
N GLY A 18 6.11 3.68 -15.13
CA GLY A 18 6.75 2.57 -14.40
C GLY A 18 7.37 3.05 -13.08
N GLY A 19 7.67 2.11 -12.19
CA GLY A 19 8.30 2.35 -10.89
C GLY A 19 7.52 1.77 -9.73
N GLY A 20 8.20 1.66 -8.58
CA GLY A 20 7.67 1.00 -7.39
C GLY A 20 6.54 1.78 -6.71
N LEU A 21 6.61 3.12 -6.72
CA LEU A 21 5.59 3.94 -6.10
C LEU A 21 4.24 3.82 -6.81
N TYR A 22 4.22 3.88 -8.14
CA TYR A 22 2.99 3.67 -8.92
C TYR A 22 2.46 2.25 -8.81
N ASP A 23 3.34 1.24 -8.98
CA ASP A 23 2.92 -0.15 -9.09
C ASP A 23 2.46 -0.76 -7.76
N ILE A 24 3.17 -0.50 -6.67
CA ILE A 24 2.91 -1.11 -5.37
C ILE A 24 2.85 -0.12 -4.19
N GLY A 25 3.39 1.09 -4.31
CA GLY A 25 3.26 2.12 -3.28
C GLY A 25 1.82 2.60 -3.10
N CYS A 26 1.03 2.60 -4.17
CA CYS A 26 -0.39 2.93 -4.14
C CYS A 26 -1.17 2.10 -3.11
N TYR A 27 -0.81 0.83 -2.90
CA TYR A 27 -1.45 -0.04 -1.91
C TYR A 27 -1.14 0.37 -0.46
N ALA A 28 0.09 0.79 -0.18
CA ALA A 28 0.46 1.29 1.14
C ALA A 28 -0.29 2.60 1.45
N ILE A 29 -0.40 3.50 0.46
CA ILE A 29 -1.09 4.77 0.59
C ILE A 29 -2.58 4.55 0.88
N VAL A 30 -3.27 3.74 0.07
CA VAL A 30 -4.70 3.47 0.26
C VAL A 30 -4.95 2.78 1.60
N ALA A 31 -4.07 1.88 2.04
CA ALA A 31 -4.19 1.25 3.35
C ALA A 31 -4.13 2.27 4.49
N GLY A 32 -3.19 3.24 4.43
CA GLY A 32 -3.10 4.33 5.41
C GLY A 32 -4.37 5.17 5.44
N ARG A 33 -4.85 5.62 4.30
CA ARG A 33 -6.08 6.40 4.16
C ARG A 33 -7.29 5.65 4.73
N TRP A 34 -7.38 4.37 4.43
CA TRP A 34 -8.46 3.51 4.93
C TRP A 34 -8.42 3.34 6.45
N PHE A 35 -7.24 3.11 7.05
CA PHE A 35 -7.12 2.91 8.50
C PHE A 35 -7.30 4.19 9.31
N PHE A 36 -6.84 5.32 8.80
CA PHE A 36 -6.99 6.61 9.48
C PHE A 36 -8.31 7.32 9.11
N GLU A 37 -9.07 6.81 8.12
CA GLU A 37 -10.34 7.37 7.63
C GLU A 37 -10.23 8.86 7.27
N ARG A 38 -9.06 9.25 6.69
CA ARG A 38 -8.76 10.64 6.30
C ARG A 38 -7.57 10.71 5.35
N GLU A 39 -7.40 11.90 4.77
CA GLU A 39 -6.23 12.21 3.95
C GLU A 39 -5.04 12.64 4.83
N PRO A 40 -3.78 12.38 4.43
CA PRO A 40 -2.62 12.87 5.13
C PRO A 40 -2.48 14.39 4.98
N ALA A 41 -2.12 15.08 6.06
CA ALA A 41 -1.88 16.52 6.05
C ALA A 41 -0.61 16.90 5.27
N ARG A 42 0.39 16.01 5.25
CA ARG A 42 1.67 16.16 4.55
C ARG A 42 2.37 14.83 4.35
N VAL A 43 3.22 14.78 3.34
CA VAL A 43 3.95 13.57 2.95
C VAL A 43 5.39 13.89 2.58
N VAL A 44 6.29 12.90 2.73
CA VAL A 44 7.67 12.99 2.28
C VAL A 44 8.15 11.60 1.87
N ALA A 45 9.04 11.52 0.87
CA ALA A 45 9.65 10.25 0.45
C ALA A 45 11.11 10.41 0.01
N THR A 46 11.81 9.29 0.03
CA THR A 46 13.12 9.11 -0.58
C THR A 46 13.03 8.03 -1.65
N PHE A 47 13.80 8.22 -2.73
CA PHE A 47 13.78 7.35 -3.89
C PHE A 47 15.18 6.86 -4.21
N ASP A 48 15.32 5.57 -4.47
CA ASP A 48 16.48 4.99 -5.13
C ASP A 48 16.02 4.55 -6.53
N ARG A 49 16.60 5.19 -7.56
CA ARG A 49 16.23 4.94 -8.95
C ARG A 49 17.16 3.94 -9.59
N ASP A 50 16.58 3.06 -10.41
CA ASP A 50 17.36 2.16 -11.23
C ASP A 50 18.20 2.95 -12.24
N PRO A 51 19.54 2.74 -12.30
CA PRO A 51 20.42 3.50 -13.18
C PRO A 51 20.22 3.22 -14.68
N VAL A 52 19.56 2.10 -15.02
CA VAL A 52 19.30 1.71 -16.42
C VAL A 52 17.91 2.16 -16.83
N PHE A 53 16.89 1.93 -15.99
CA PHE A 53 15.49 2.18 -16.32
C PHE A 53 15.02 3.59 -15.92
N GLY A 54 15.70 4.24 -14.97
CA GLY A 54 15.29 5.54 -14.43
C GLY A 54 14.04 5.50 -13.54
N THR A 55 13.40 4.33 -13.41
CA THR A 55 12.25 4.12 -12.53
C THR A 55 12.69 3.96 -11.08
N ASP A 56 11.84 4.30 -10.13
CA ASP A 56 12.11 4.07 -8.71
C ASP A 56 12.05 2.57 -8.40
N ARG A 57 13.21 2.00 -8.05
CA ARG A 57 13.34 0.60 -7.64
C ARG A 57 13.12 0.41 -6.14
N VAL A 58 13.39 1.44 -5.35
CA VAL A 58 13.05 1.51 -3.92
C VAL A 58 12.48 2.89 -3.63
N THR A 59 11.31 2.93 -2.99
CA THR A 59 10.71 4.15 -2.45
C THR A 59 10.34 3.94 -1.00
N SER A 60 10.80 4.84 -0.11
CA SER A 60 10.38 4.89 1.29
C SER A 60 9.66 6.19 1.55
N GLY A 61 8.45 6.13 2.10
CA GLY A 61 7.61 7.29 2.36
C GLY A 61 7.08 7.36 3.79
N LEU A 62 6.81 8.59 4.21
CA LEU A 62 6.13 8.91 5.46
C LEU A 62 4.93 9.81 5.16
N LEU A 63 3.75 9.40 5.61
CA LEU A 63 2.50 10.13 5.53
C LEU A 63 2.06 10.51 6.94
N ASP A 64 1.82 11.80 7.18
CA ASP A 64 1.39 12.36 8.47
C ASP A 64 -0.12 12.66 8.43
N PHE A 65 -0.89 11.96 9.27
CA PHE A 65 -2.36 12.04 9.31
C PHE A 65 -2.88 12.86 10.50
N ASP A 66 -2.04 13.63 11.17
CA ASP A 66 -2.33 14.39 12.42
C ASP A 66 -2.66 13.51 13.64
N VAL A 67 -3.33 12.37 13.43
CA VAL A 67 -3.71 11.39 14.47
C VAL A 67 -2.77 10.20 14.54
N GLY A 68 -1.88 10.08 13.57
CA GLY A 68 -0.91 9.00 13.45
C GLY A 68 -0.11 9.12 12.18
N GLN A 69 0.83 8.22 11.98
CA GLN A 69 1.74 8.24 10.83
C GLN A 69 1.78 6.87 10.17
N LEU A 70 1.88 6.88 8.84
CA LEU A 70 2.22 5.71 8.06
C LEU A 70 3.64 5.86 7.54
N ALA A 71 4.51 4.88 7.84
CA ALA A 71 5.78 4.70 7.16
C ALA A 71 5.71 3.47 6.26
N PHE A 72 6.20 3.56 5.03
CA PHE A 72 6.25 2.43 4.12
C PHE A 72 7.57 2.38 3.34
N THR A 73 7.93 1.18 2.90
CA THR A 73 8.97 0.97 1.90
C THR A 73 8.46 -0.02 0.88
N VAL A 74 8.61 0.31 -0.40
CA VAL A 74 8.27 -0.54 -1.53
C VAL A 74 9.47 -0.73 -2.43
N SER A 75 9.56 -1.89 -3.07
CA SER A 75 10.64 -2.17 -4.02
C SER A 75 10.18 -3.14 -5.11
N THR A 76 10.56 -2.81 -6.35
CA THR A 76 10.42 -3.69 -7.53
C THR A 76 11.66 -4.54 -7.78
N GLN A 77 12.70 -4.40 -6.96
CA GLN A 77 13.98 -5.12 -7.10
C GLN A 77 14.47 -5.70 -5.76
N ALA A 78 13.55 -6.24 -4.96
CA ALA A 78 13.86 -6.90 -3.69
C ALA A 78 13.23 -8.30 -3.64
N ALA A 79 13.57 -9.07 -2.61
CA ALA A 79 12.91 -10.34 -2.36
C ALA A 79 11.40 -10.14 -2.13
N ARG A 80 10.59 -11.13 -2.51
CA ARG A 80 9.13 -11.08 -2.32
C ARG A 80 8.81 -11.00 -0.83
N TYR A 81 8.16 -9.89 -0.46
CA TYR A 81 7.75 -9.65 0.91
C TYR A 81 6.60 -8.65 0.95
N GLN A 82 5.62 -8.89 1.80
CA GLN A 82 4.62 -7.89 2.15
C GLN A 82 4.16 -8.10 3.59
N ARG A 83 3.89 -7.00 4.27
CA ARG A 83 3.35 -6.95 5.63
C ARG A 83 2.65 -5.62 5.82
N LEU A 84 1.62 -5.64 6.63
CA LEU A 84 1.00 -4.43 7.16
C LEU A 84 0.94 -4.55 8.67
N GLN A 85 1.44 -3.53 9.37
CA GLN A 85 1.41 -3.47 10.83
C GLN A 85 0.73 -2.18 11.28
N LEU A 86 -0.18 -2.32 12.23
CA LEU A 86 -0.80 -1.22 12.95
C LEU A 86 -0.36 -1.31 14.40
N VAL A 87 0.25 -0.24 14.90
CA VAL A 87 0.70 -0.15 16.30
C VAL A 87 -0.06 0.97 16.97
N GLY A 88 -0.84 0.63 17.97
CA GLY A 88 -1.62 1.57 18.76
C GLY A 88 -1.27 1.50 20.24
N THR A 89 -1.91 2.33 21.04
CA THR A 89 -1.68 2.42 22.50
C THR A 89 -2.16 1.20 23.29
N LYS A 90 -2.97 0.35 22.68
CA LYS A 90 -3.57 -0.83 23.33
C LYS A 90 -3.07 -2.16 22.75
N GLY A 91 -2.18 -2.13 21.77
CA GLY A 91 -1.68 -3.32 21.11
C GLY A 91 -1.33 -3.08 19.65
N ARG A 92 -1.11 -4.16 18.93
CA ARG A 92 -0.82 -4.12 17.48
C ARG A 92 -1.63 -5.17 16.72
N LEU A 93 -1.83 -4.88 15.44
CA LEU A 93 -2.37 -5.82 14.47
C LEU A 93 -1.33 -5.98 13.35
N GLU A 94 -1.16 -7.19 12.86
CA GLU A 94 -0.32 -7.48 11.70
C GLU A 94 -1.10 -8.33 10.69
N VAL A 95 -1.07 -7.96 9.43
CA VAL A 95 -1.59 -8.75 8.31
C VAL A 95 -0.41 -9.28 7.51
N GLU A 96 -0.32 -10.62 7.37
CA GLU A 96 0.85 -11.26 6.76
C GLU A 96 0.93 -11.05 5.25
N ILE A 97 -0.21 -11.13 4.56
CA ILE A 97 -0.30 -10.95 3.10
C ILE A 97 -1.46 -9.98 2.81
N PRO A 98 -1.25 -8.66 2.94
CA PRO A 98 -2.34 -7.69 2.87
C PRO A 98 -2.92 -7.45 1.47
N PHE A 99 -2.16 -7.67 0.39
CA PHE A 99 -2.56 -7.20 -0.94
C PHE A 99 -2.71 -8.29 -1.99
N ASN A 100 -1.86 -9.33 -1.96
CA ASN A 100 -1.84 -10.38 -2.97
C ASN A 100 -2.02 -11.75 -2.29
N ALA A 101 -3.09 -11.89 -1.51
CA ALA A 101 -3.42 -13.13 -0.85
C ALA A 101 -3.61 -14.25 -1.89
N PRO A 102 -2.95 -15.42 -1.74
CA PRO A 102 -3.17 -16.56 -2.60
C PRO A 102 -4.64 -17.03 -2.53
N PRO A 103 -5.25 -17.43 -3.67
CA PRO A 103 -6.66 -17.80 -3.71
C PRO A 103 -6.96 -19.18 -3.09
N ASP A 104 -5.93 -19.96 -2.77
CA ASP A 104 -6.00 -21.37 -2.39
C ASP A 104 -5.48 -21.68 -0.98
N VAL A 105 -4.98 -20.65 -0.27
CA VAL A 105 -4.52 -20.80 1.13
C VAL A 105 -5.11 -19.72 2.04
N PRO A 106 -5.31 -20.00 3.33
CA PRO A 106 -5.82 -19.01 4.28
C PRO A 106 -4.83 -17.86 4.46
N CYS A 107 -5.31 -16.63 4.37
CA CYS A 107 -4.57 -15.46 4.82
C CYS A 107 -4.62 -15.36 6.34
N ARG A 108 -3.53 -14.94 6.98
CA ARG A 108 -3.46 -14.82 8.44
C ARG A 108 -3.24 -13.38 8.86
N TYR A 109 -3.84 -13.07 10.00
CA TYR A 109 -3.52 -11.85 10.74
C TYR A 109 -3.30 -12.19 12.21
N LEU A 110 -2.55 -11.36 12.89
CA LEU A 110 -2.33 -11.51 14.32
C LEU A 110 -2.71 -10.23 15.07
N ILE A 111 -3.21 -10.41 16.27
CA ILE A 111 -3.47 -9.35 17.23
C ILE A 111 -2.59 -9.63 18.45
N ASP A 112 -1.91 -8.59 18.92
CA ASP A 112 -1.09 -8.63 20.11
C ASP A 112 -1.59 -7.56 21.09
N ASP A 113 -1.98 -7.99 22.30
CA ASP A 113 -2.45 -7.06 23.35
C ASP A 113 -1.29 -6.32 24.05
N ALA A 114 -0.06 -6.54 23.59
CA ALA A 114 1.17 -5.89 24.04
C ALA A 114 1.45 -6.03 25.56
N ARG A 115 0.86 -7.03 26.23
CA ARG A 115 1.07 -7.27 27.66
C ARG A 115 2.48 -7.74 28.00
N SER A 116 3.25 -8.23 27.02
CA SER A 116 4.63 -8.67 27.17
C SER A 116 5.39 -8.59 25.85
N LEU A 117 6.69 -8.29 25.91
CA LEU A 117 7.57 -8.21 24.75
C LEU A 117 7.96 -9.58 24.17
N ASP A 118 7.76 -10.66 24.92
CA ASP A 118 8.07 -12.04 24.50
C ASP A 118 7.01 -12.64 23.57
N GLY A 119 5.97 -11.88 23.23
CA GLY A 119 4.89 -12.33 22.36
C GLY A 119 3.79 -13.14 23.05
N ALA A 120 3.76 -13.21 24.39
CA ALA A 120 2.72 -13.95 25.14
C ALA A 120 1.30 -13.39 24.93
N GLY A 121 1.17 -12.17 24.40
CA GLY A 121 -0.10 -11.53 24.03
C GLY A 121 -0.59 -11.84 22.62
N ILE A 122 0.22 -12.51 21.79
CA ILE A 122 -0.08 -12.73 20.38
C ILE A 122 -1.15 -13.81 20.19
N ARG A 123 -2.17 -13.47 19.41
CA ARG A 123 -3.19 -14.41 18.92
C ARG A 123 -3.22 -14.34 17.40
N THR A 124 -3.11 -15.51 16.76
CA THR A 124 -3.15 -15.63 15.30
C THR A 124 -4.51 -16.13 14.85
N TYR A 125 -5.03 -15.50 13.81
CA TYR A 125 -6.31 -15.83 13.19
C TYR A 125 -6.09 -16.16 11.72
N ALA A 126 -6.81 -17.16 11.22
CA ALA A 126 -6.84 -17.51 9.81
C ALA A 126 -8.18 -17.06 9.22
N MET A 127 -8.13 -16.36 8.08
CA MET A 127 -9.31 -16.01 7.31
C MET A 127 -9.72 -17.20 6.42
N PRO A 128 -11.00 -17.35 6.11
CA PRO A 128 -11.43 -18.32 5.10
C PRO A 128 -10.69 -18.10 3.78
N ILE A 129 -10.47 -19.19 3.05
CA ILE A 129 -9.93 -19.13 1.68
C ILE A 129 -10.89 -18.33 0.81
N ALA A 130 -10.38 -17.35 0.08
CA ALA A 130 -11.16 -16.54 -0.84
C ALA A 130 -10.28 -16.04 -2.00
N ASP A 131 -10.84 -16.03 -3.20
CA ASP A 131 -10.22 -15.41 -4.37
C ASP A 131 -10.62 -13.93 -4.41
N GLN A 132 -9.68 -13.05 -4.09
CA GLN A 132 -9.90 -11.60 -4.09
C GLN A 132 -10.28 -11.06 -5.47
N TYR A 133 -9.77 -11.63 -6.55
CA TYR A 133 -10.07 -11.19 -7.92
C TYR A 133 -11.48 -11.61 -8.34
N GLN A 134 -11.92 -12.78 -7.93
CA GLN A 134 -13.33 -13.18 -8.11
C GLN A 134 -14.26 -12.23 -7.34
N LEU A 135 -13.96 -11.96 -6.07
CA LEU A 135 -14.76 -11.04 -5.24
C LEU A 135 -14.80 -9.62 -5.84
N GLN A 136 -13.68 -9.15 -6.39
CA GLN A 136 -13.61 -7.86 -7.09
C GLN A 136 -14.50 -7.85 -8.34
N ALA A 137 -14.42 -8.88 -9.18
CA ALA A 137 -15.24 -9.00 -10.39
C ALA A 137 -16.73 -9.05 -10.06
N GLU A 138 -17.12 -9.79 -9.03
CA GLU A 138 -18.51 -9.86 -8.55
C GLU A 138 -18.99 -8.52 -7.99
N ALA A 139 -18.14 -7.79 -7.24
CA ALA A 139 -18.48 -6.45 -6.74
C ALA A 139 -18.68 -5.47 -7.88
N PHE A 140 -17.81 -5.51 -8.90
CA PHE A 140 -17.95 -4.68 -10.10
C PHE A 140 -19.23 -5.00 -10.89
N ALA A 141 -19.53 -6.27 -11.08
CA ALA A 141 -20.77 -6.69 -11.76
C ALA A 141 -22.03 -6.20 -11.03
N ARG A 142 -22.04 -6.25 -9.69
CA ARG A 142 -23.14 -5.69 -8.88
C ARG A 142 -23.24 -4.17 -9.04
N ALA A 143 -22.10 -3.48 -9.09
CA ALA A 143 -22.08 -2.02 -9.25
C ALA A 143 -22.64 -1.57 -10.60
N ILE A 144 -22.31 -2.27 -11.71
CA ILE A 144 -22.88 -1.98 -13.05
C ILE A 144 -24.41 -2.16 -13.06
N GLY A 145 -24.92 -3.17 -12.35
CA GLY A 145 -26.35 -3.46 -12.29
C GLY A 145 -27.12 -2.56 -11.32
N SER A 146 -26.46 -1.65 -10.59
CA SER A 146 -27.13 -0.74 -9.67
C SER A 146 -27.69 0.47 -10.39
N GLU A 147 -28.88 0.94 -9.98
CA GLU A 147 -29.50 2.17 -10.51
C GLU A 147 -28.73 3.45 -10.10
N GLN A 148 -27.87 3.36 -9.09
CA GLN A 148 -27.04 4.45 -8.60
C GLN A 148 -25.59 3.97 -8.52
N PRO A 149 -24.79 4.18 -9.57
CA PRO A 149 -23.36 3.84 -9.54
C PRO A 149 -22.67 4.70 -8.47
N ASP A 150 -21.94 4.02 -7.60
CA ASP A 150 -21.14 4.67 -6.57
C ASP A 150 -19.91 5.33 -7.23
N ALA A 151 -19.91 6.65 -7.33
CA ALA A 151 -18.80 7.42 -7.89
C ALA A 151 -17.63 7.61 -6.88
N THR A 152 -17.81 7.23 -5.62
CA THR A 152 -16.78 7.42 -4.57
C THR A 152 -15.47 6.71 -4.91
N TRP A 153 -15.51 5.63 -5.71
CA TRP A 153 -14.31 4.91 -6.13
C TRP A 153 -13.38 5.74 -7.01
N LEU A 154 -13.94 6.62 -7.86
CA LEU A 154 -13.14 7.52 -8.69
C LEU A 154 -12.52 8.64 -7.86
N ASP A 155 -13.27 9.20 -6.93
CA ASP A 155 -12.78 10.22 -6.01
C ASP A 155 -11.67 9.66 -5.11
N ASP A 156 -11.82 8.40 -4.63
CA ASP A 156 -10.81 7.69 -3.88
C ASP A 156 -9.52 7.47 -4.69
N ALA A 157 -9.64 7.05 -5.94
CA ALA A 157 -8.51 6.88 -6.84
C ALA A 157 -7.78 8.22 -7.10
N ILE A 158 -8.53 9.31 -7.32
CA ILE A 158 -7.96 10.65 -7.49
C ILE A 158 -7.23 11.10 -6.24
N ALA A 159 -7.81 10.91 -5.05
CA ALA A 159 -7.18 11.26 -3.79
C ALA A 159 -5.87 10.46 -3.58
N ASN A 160 -5.86 9.18 -3.92
CA ASN A 160 -4.65 8.36 -3.86
C ASN A 160 -3.55 8.87 -4.81
N MET A 161 -3.91 9.27 -6.03
CA MET A 161 -2.98 9.85 -7.00
C MET A 161 -2.40 11.19 -6.56
N ARG A 162 -3.17 12.07 -5.91
CA ARG A 162 -2.65 13.33 -5.35
C ARG A 162 -1.54 13.10 -4.34
N ILE A 163 -1.66 12.05 -3.52
CA ILE A 163 -0.62 11.69 -2.55
C ILE A 163 0.64 11.20 -3.28
N ILE A 164 0.50 10.39 -4.33
CA ILE A 164 1.62 9.94 -5.17
C ILE A 164 2.34 11.14 -5.79
N ASP A 165 1.59 12.09 -6.35
CA ASP A 165 2.16 13.31 -6.93
C ASP A 165 2.91 14.15 -5.88
N ALA A 166 2.36 14.28 -4.68
CA ALA A 166 3.01 14.98 -3.57
C ALA A 166 4.29 14.27 -3.10
N LEU A 167 4.32 12.92 -3.09
CA LEU A 167 5.54 12.15 -2.80
C LEU A 167 6.63 12.39 -3.85
N PHE A 168 6.29 12.42 -5.16
CA PHE A 168 7.24 12.80 -6.21
C PHE A 168 7.66 14.27 -6.12
N ALA A 169 6.78 15.17 -5.70
CA ALA A 169 7.14 16.55 -5.44
C ALA A 169 8.15 16.65 -4.29
N SER A 170 7.97 15.85 -3.23
CA SER A 170 8.88 15.81 -2.09
C SER A 170 10.28 15.30 -2.43
N GLU A 171 10.42 14.40 -3.42
CA GLU A 171 11.73 13.99 -3.95
C GLU A 171 12.50 15.20 -4.49
N LYS A 172 11.82 16.08 -5.21
CA LYS A 172 12.44 17.24 -5.85
C LYS A 172 12.75 18.36 -4.86
N SER A 173 11.86 18.58 -3.90
CA SER A 173 11.98 19.68 -2.93
C SER A 173 12.84 19.31 -1.70
N GLY A 174 13.00 18.02 -1.39
CA GLY A 174 13.70 17.52 -0.21
C GLY A 174 12.96 17.81 1.11
N ARG A 175 11.66 18.09 1.06
CA ARG A 175 10.84 18.45 2.23
C ARG A 175 9.44 17.84 2.17
N PHE A 176 8.68 17.99 3.26
CA PHE A 176 7.27 17.61 3.27
C PHE A 176 6.46 18.44 2.27
N GLU A 177 5.59 17.77 1.51
CA GLU A 177 4.62 18.37 0.60
C GLU A 177 3.19 18.06 1.04
N ARG A 178 2.23 18.85 0.57
CA ARG A 178 0.81 18.64 0.80
C ARG A 178 0.19 17.98 -0.43
N PRO A 179 -0.60 16.91 -0.25
CA PRO A 179 -1.36 16.28 -1.34
C PRO A 179 -2.45 17.17 -1.93
#